data_5b6d8fd4f1fb5a0827107adda8cb4d7a
#
_entry.id   5b6d8fd4f1fb5a0827107adda8cb4d7a
#
_cell.length_a   1.000
_cell.length_b   1.000
_cell.length_c   1.000
_cell.angle_alpha   90.00
_cell.angle_beta   90.00
_cell.angle_gamma   90.00
#
_symmetry.space_group_name_H-M   'P 1'
#
loop_
_entity.id
_entity.type
_entity.pdbx_description
1 polymer ?
#
loop_
_entity_poly.entity_id
_entity_poly.type
_entity_poly.pdbx_seq_one_letter_code
_entity_poly.pdbx_strand_id
1 'polypeptide(L)'
;VKTDHTLFQSSASPNSRRVRIFLAEKGITLTTRAVDLGAKEQFSDAYVAINPRRQVPTLLLPDGTAIGEVPAIWRYVEEAWPDTPPLLGTTPREKALISMWERRAELDGFSAVMEGVRNAVAGLKGRALSGPHAYDQIPEIVERSKQRVANFFADFNDRLGTVPFVAGDAFSAADITALVTIDFAAGGMKIDIPAECDALRSWYEKVSGRSSSKA
;
A
#
# COMPACT_ATOMS: atom_id res chain seq x y z
N VAL A 1 18.10 -16.75 1.86
CA VAL A 1 17.43 -18.03 2.13
C VAL A 1 16.29 -18.14 1.15
N LYS A 2 16.34 -19.12 0.21
CA LYS A 2 15.18 -19.46 -0.62
C LYS A 2 14.11 -20.04 0.31
N THR A 3 13.00 -19.36 0.42
CA THR A 3 11.86 -19.81 1.20
C THR A 3 10.81 -20.33 0.21
N ASP A 4 10.07 -21.37 0.57
CA ASP A 4 8.98 -21.91 -0.25
C ASP A 4 7.73 -21.00 -0.23
N HIS A 5 7.90 -19.76 0.27
CA HIS A 5 6.86 -18.74 0.24
C HIS A 5 6.70 -18.17 -1.17
N THR A 6 5.46 -17.99 -1.60
CA THR A 6 5.16 -17.39 -2.91
C THR A 6 4.29 -16.13 -2.74
N LEU A 7 4.79 -15.01 -3.22
CA LEU A 7 4.03 -13.76 -3.27
C LEU A 7 3.32 -13.63 -4.64
N PHE A 8 2.02 -13.78 -4.65
CA PHE A 8 1.17 -13.44 -5.80
C PHE A 8 0.95 -11.92 -5.80
N GLN A 9 1.34 -11.26 -6.88
CA GLN A 9 1.35 -9.81 -6.95
C GLN A 9 1.14 -9.29 -8.37
N SER A 10 0.83 -8.00 -8.52
CA SER A 10 0.76 -7.33 -9.82
C SER A 10 1.60 -6.05 -9.78
N SER A 11 2.36 -5.79 -10.83
CA SER A 11 3.14 -4.54 -10.96
C SER A 11 2.23 -3.30 -11.00
N ALA A 12 1.01 -3.44 -11.52
CA ALA A 12 0.02 -2.37 -11.60
C ALA A 12 -0.71 -2.12 -10.26
N SER A 13 -0.49 -2.96 -9.23
CA SER A 13 -1.21 -2.83 -7.95
C SER A 13 -0.41 -2.01 -6.94
N PRO A 14 -0.95 -0.86 -6.46
CA PRO A 14 -0.33 -0.09 -5.38
C PRO A 14 -0.17 -0.92 -4.09
N ASN A 15 -1.12 -1.78 -3.75
CA ASN A 15 -1.02 -2.67 -2.60
C ASN A 15 0.13 -3.68 -2.75
N SER A 16 0.32 -4.26 -3.94
CA SER A 16 1.47 -5.13 -4.20
C SER A 16 2.79 -4.36 -4.06
N ARG A 17 2.83 -3.10 -4.51
CA ARG A 17 4.01 -2.25 -4.38
C ARG A 17 4.35 -1.98 -2.90
N ARG A 18 3.36 -1.75 -2.04
CA ARG A 18 3.58 -1.61 -0.59
C ARG A 18 4.32 -2.83 -0.02
N VAL A 19 3.93 -4.04 -0.42
CA VAL A 19 4.60 -5.28 0.03
C VAL A 19 6.00 -5.42 -0.57
N ARG A 20 6.19 -5.09 -1.85
CA ARG A 20 7.53 -5.13 -2.48
C ARG A 20 8.51 -4.19 -1.80
N ILE A 21 8.11 -2.94 -1.52
CA ILE A 21 8.95 -1.97 -0.81
C ILE A 21 9.32 -2.51 0.59
N PHE A 22 8.35 -3.05 1.32
CA PHE A 22 8.58 -3.63 2.65
C PHE A 22 9.61 -4.76 2.62
N LEU A 23 9.47 -5.69 1.68
CA LEU A 23 10.42 -6.79 1.49
C LEU A 23 11.81 -6.28 1.10
N ALA A 24 11.89 -5.29 0.21
CA ALA A 24 13.15 -4.69 -0.22
C ALA A 24 13.88 -3.98 0.95
N GLU A 25 13.16 -3.24 1.79
CA GLU A 25 13.72 -2.60 3.00
C GLU A 25 14.27 -3.63 4.01
N LYS A 26 13.64 -4.79 4.08
CA LYS A 26 14.11 -5.90 4.93
C LYS A 26 15.20 -6.75 4.27
N GLY A 27 15.53 -6.51 2.99
CA GLY A 27 16.47 -7.35 2.25
C GLY A 27 15.97 -8.78 2.00
N ILE A 28 14.65 -8.99 2.01
CA ILE A 28 14.02 -10.30 1.82
C ILE A 28 13.62 -10.49 0.36
N THR A 29 14.01 -11.62 -0.21
CA THR A 29 13.60 -12.04 -1.55
C THR A 29 12.72 -13.28 -1.45
N LEU A 30 11.47 -13.18 -1.90
CA LEU A 30 10.53 -14.29 -2.01
C LEU A 30 10.36 -14.73 -3.47
N THR A 31 9.89 -15.95 -3.68
CA THR A 31 9.37 -16.35 -4.99
C THR A 31 8.15 -15.47 -5.30
N THR A 32 8.12 -14.87 -6.50
CA THR A 32 7.00 -14.03 -6.92
C THR A 32 6.27 -14.67 -8.11
N ARG A 33 4.94 -14.55 -8.11
CA ARG A 33 4.08 -14.92 -9.22
C ARG A 33 3.24 -13.71 -9.63
N ALA A 34 3.39 -13.30 -10.88
CA ALA A 34 2.61 -12.21 -11.45
C ALA A 34 1.14 -12.65 -11.63
N VAL A 35 0.22 -11.74 -11.30
CA VAL A 35 -1.23 -11.86 -11.57
C VAL A 35 -1.61 -10.73 -12.50
N ASP A 36 -2.07 -11.07 -13.69
CA ASP A 36 -2.47 -10.09 -14.71
C ASP A 36 -3.86 -9.53 -14.41
N LEU A 37 -3.89 -8.34 -13.81
CA LEU A 37 -5.14 -7.64 -13.49
C LEU A 37 -5.86 -7.12 -14.74
N GLY A 38 -5.13 -6.87 -15.83
CA GLY A 38 -5.68 -6.46 -17.12
C GLY A 38 -6.47 -7.60 -17.77
N ALA A 39 -5.90 -8.80 -17.78
CA ALA A 39 -6.56 -10.03 -18.22
C ALA A 39 -7.59 -10.56 -17.21
N LYS A 40 -7.77 -9.90 -16.06
CA LYS A 40 -8.68 -10.31 -14.98
C LYS A 40 -8.33 -11.68 -14.38
N GLU A 41 -7.05 -12.06 -14.36
CA GLU A 41 -6.57 -13.36 -13.85
C GLU A 41 -6.99 -13.61 -12.40
N GLN A 42 -7.15 -12.53 -11.57
CA GLN A 42 -7.63 -12.65 -10.19
C GLN A 42 -9.06 -13.22 -10.08
N PHE A 43 -9.78 -13.37 -11.18
CA PHE A 43 -11.11 -13.99 -11.23
C PHE A 43 -11.07 -15.43 -11.77
N SER A 44 -9.91 -15.93 -12.19
CA SER A 44 -9.77 -17.33 -12.63
C SER A 44 -9.97 -18.31 -11.48
N ASP A 45 -10.50 -19.50 -11.77
CA ASP A 45 -10.70 -20.54 -10.76
C ASP A 45 -9.39 -20.89 -10.04
N ALA A 46 -8.28 -20.91 -10.77
CA ALA A 46 -6.95 -21.18 -10.22
C ALA A 46 -6.53 -20.15 -9.17
N TYR A 47 -6.78 -18.85 -9.42
CA TYR A 47 -6.45 -17.80 -8.43
C TYR A 47 -7.48 -17.74 -7.29
N VAL A 48 -8.76 -17.93 -7.58
CA VAL A 48 -9.84 -17.96 -6.57
C VAL A 48 -9.63 -19.09 -5.55
N ALA A 49 -9.08 -20.23 -5.98
CA ALA A 49 -8.70 -21.30 -5.07
C ALA A 49 -7.61 -20.89 -4.07
N ILE A 50 -6.75 -19.92 -4.42
CA ILE A 50 -5.70 -19.38 -3.54
C ILE A 50 -6.27 -18.24 -2.69
N ASN A 51 -6.95 -17.28 -3.33
CA ASN A 51 -7.55 -16.13 -2.65
C ASN A 51 -8.99 -15.87 -3.14
N PRO A 52 -10.00 -16.35 -2.43
CA PRO A 52 -11.39 -16.14 -2.78
C PRO A 52 -11.82 -14.66 -2.71
N ARG A 53 -11.01 -13.78 -2.09
CA ARG A 53 -11.21 -12.32 -2.13
C ARG A 53 -10.86 -11.69 -3.48
N ARG A 54 -10.19 -12.44 -4.39
CA ARG A 54 -9.85 -11.97 -5.76
C ARG A 54 -9.03 -10.68 -5.75
N GLN A 55 -8.11 -10.58 -4.82
CA GLN A 55 -7.27 -9.39 -4.60
C GLN A 55 -5.78 -9.77 -4.59
N VAL A 56 -4.94 -8.82 -4.94
CA VAL A 56 -3.49 -8.90 -4.78
C VAL A 56 -3.02 -7.74 -3.89
N PRO A 57 -1.94 -7.94 -3.11
CA PRO A 57 -1.07 -9.12 -3.02
C PRO A 57 -1.68 -10.25 -2.17
N THR A 58 -1.16 -11.46 -2.38
CA THR A 58 -1.43 -12.63 -1.53
C THR A 58 -0.13 -13.37 -1.28
N LEU A 59 0.21 -13.61 -0.02
CA LEU A 59 1.35 -14.42 0.38
C LEU A 59 0.86 -15.85 0.64
N LEU A 60 1.35 -16.81 -0.16
CA LEU A 60 1.11 -18.24 0.05
C LEU A 60 2.27 -18.83 0.84
N LEU A 61 1.96 -19.43 1.99
CA LEU A 61 2.92 -20.10 2.87
C LEU A 61 3.20 -21.53 2.40
N PRO A 62 4.30 -22.17 2.86
CA PRO A 62 4.66 -23.55 2.48
C PRO A 62 3.60 -24.60 2.83
N ASP A 63 2.80 -24.36 3.86
CA ASP A 63 1.71 -25.24 4.30
C ASP A 63 0.40 -25.06 3.52
N GLY A 64 0.39 -24.16 2.51
CA GLY A 64 -0.78 -23.83 1.71
C GLY A 64 -1.66 -22.73 2.30
N THR A 65 -1.32 -22.17 3.46
CA THR A 65 -2.05 -21.03 4.03
C THR A 65 -1.85 -19.79 3.17
N ALA A 66 -2.94 -19.14 2.77
CA ALA A 66 -2.90 -17.87 2.02
C ALA A 66 -3.20 -16.70 2.94
N ILE A 67 -2.28 -15.71 2.99
CA ILE A 67 -2.43 -14.46 3.73
C ILE A 67 -2.67 -13.33 2.72
N GLY A 68 -3.86 -12.74 2.78
CA GLY A 68 -4.19 -11.48 2.11
C GLY A 68 -3.96 -10.29 3.03
N GLU A 69 -4.29 -9.08 2.54
CA GLU A 69 -4.16 -7.78 3.22
C GLU A 69 -2.71 -7.40 3.54
N VAL A 70 -2.34 -6.20 3.11
CA VAL A 70 -0.96 -5.71 3.23
C VAL A 70 -0.45 -5.71 4.68
N PRO A 71 -1.20 -5.19 5.68
CA PRO A 71 -0.72 -5.18 7.06
C PRO A 71 -0.55 -6.58 7.66
N ALA A 72 -1.36 -7.57 7.22
CA ALA A 72 -1.24 -8.95 7.67
C ALA A 72 0.01 -9.62 7.09
N ILE A 73 0.29 -9.39 5.80
CA ILE A 73 1.53 -9.86 5.15
C ILE A 73 2.75 -9.24 5.83
N TRP A 74 2.74 -7.93 6.09
CA TRP A 74 3.83 -7.25 6.78
C TRP A 74 4.09 -7.82 8.18
N ARG A 75 3.03 -8.04 8.96
CA ARG A 75 3.16 -8.63 10.28
C ARG A 75 3.77 -10.03 10.21
N TYR A 76 3.29 -10.87 9.31
CA TYR A 76 3.87 -12.20 9.12
C TYR A 76 5.37 -12.11 8.77
N VAL A 77 5.73 -11.26 7.81
CA VAL A 77 7.12 -11.08 7.39
C VAL A 77 7.99 -10.53 8.51
N GLU A 78 7.50 -9.56 9.28
CA GLU A 78 8.24 -8.99 10.43
C GLU A 78 8.57 -10.04 11.48
N GLU A 79 7.63 -10.92 11.79
CA GLU A 79 7.77 -11.96 12.82
C GLU A 79 8.54 -13.18 12.29
N ALA A 80 8.41 -13.54 11.03
CA ALA A 80 9.09 -14.68 10.43
C ALA A 80 10.59 -14.42 10.15
N TRP A 81 11.00 -13.14 9.99
CA TRP A 81 12.39 -12.72 9.77
C TRP A 81 12.82 -11.66 10.80
N PRO A 82 12.94 -12.01 12.08
CA PRO A 82 13.19 -11.05 13.16
C PRO A 82 14.56 -10.38 13.09
N ASP A 83 15.55 -11.00 12.44
CA ASP A 83 16.91 -10.47 12.31
C ASP A 83 17.07 -9.43 11.19
N THR A 84 15.98 -8.99 10.60
CA THR A 84 15.96 -7.96 9.55
C THR A 84 15.55 -6.60 10.13
N PRO A 85 15.79 -5.47 9.41
CA PRO A 85 15.40 -4.14 9.91
C PRO A 85 13.93 -4.09 10.34
N PRO A 86 13.61 -3.63 11.56
CA PRO A 86 12.25 -3.57 12.07
C PRO A 86 11.50 -2.39 11.40
N LEU A 87 10.40 -2.68 10.72
CA LEU A 87 9.55 -1.68 10.06
C LEU A 87 8.19 -1.49 10.75
N LEU A 88 7.85 -2.39 11.68
CA LEU A 88 6.63 -2.32 12.50
C LEU A 88 6.93 -1.93 13.96
N GLY A 89 8.20 -1.61 14.26
CA GLY A 89 8.65 -1.20 15.60
C GLY A 89 9.05 -2.36 16.50
N THR A 90 9.88 -2.05 17.48
CA THR A 90 10.45 -3.02 18.43
C THR A 90 9.76 -2.98 19.79
N THR A 91 9.46 -1.78 20.29
CA THR A 91 8.78 -1.57 21.57
C THR A 91 7.26 -1.48 21.40
N PRO A 92 6.46 -1.75 22.46
CA PRO A 92 5.01 -1.57 22.40
C PRO A 92 4.59 -0.17 21.94
N ARG A 93 5.33 0.88 22.39
CA ARG A 93 5.06 2.27 22.01
C ARG A 93 5.30 2.49 20.51
N GLU A 94 6.45 2.03 19.98
CA GLU A 94 6.76 2.15 18.55
C GLU A 94 5.74 1.41 17.70
N LYS A 95 5.45 0.15 18.05
CA LYS A 95 4.44 -0.67 17.34
C LYS A 95 3.08 0.04 17.27
N ALA A 96 2.65 0.64 18.38
CA ALA A 96 1.39 1.37 18.43
C ALA A 96 1.41 2.63 17.56
N LEU A 97 2.49 3.43 17.62
CA LEU A 97 2.61 4.66 16.83
C LEU A 97 2.71 4.36 15.33
N ILE A 98 3.52 3.39 14.93
CA ILE A 98 3.65 2.99 13.52
C ILE A 98 2.31 2.48 13.00
N SER A 99 1.62 1.60 13.75
CA SER A 99 0.31 1.09 13.37
C SER A 99 -0.74 2.20 13.25
N MET A 100 -0.74 3.17 14.17
CA MET A 100 -1.65 4.32 14.14
C MET A 100 -1.42 5.20 12.89
N TRP A 101 -0.18 5.56 12.60
CA TRP A 101 0.14 6.42 11.47
C TRP A 101 0.00 5.69 10.13
N GLU A 102 0.34 4.41 10.08
CA GLU A 102 0.08 3.58 8.91
C GLU A 102 -1.43 3.51 8.61
N ARG A 103 -2.24 3.29 9.66
CA ARG A 103 -3.69 3.23 9.50
C ARG A 103 -4.30 4.56 9.06
N ARG A 104 -3.76 5.69 9.53
CA ARG A 104 -4.15 7.02 9.03
C ARG A 104 -3.77 7.21 7.56
N ALA A 105 -2.53 6.88 7.18
CA ALA A 105 -2.10 6.94 5.78
C ALA A 105 -3.00 6.09 4.88
N GLU A 106 -3.40 4.90 5.36
CA GLU A 106 -4.29 4.01 4.61
C GLU A 106 -5.73 4.55 4.51
N LEU A 107 -6.33 4.97 5.63
CA LEU A 107 -7.73 5.38 5.64
C LEU A 107 -7.95 6.76 5.02
N ASP A 108 -7.10 7.74 5.40
CA ASP A 108 -7.32 9.13 5.00
C ASP A 108 -6.78 9.41 3.59
N GLY A 109 -5.66 8.74 3.23
CA GLY A 109 -4.99 8.90 1.93
C GLY A 109 -5.30 7.77 0.95
N PHE A 110 -4.73 6.57 1.18
CA PHE A 110 -4.76 5.47 0.22
C PHE A 110 -6.17 5.06 -0.19
N SER A 111 -7.07 4.92 0.78
CA SER A 111 -8.47 4.58 0.52
C SER A 111 -9.18 5.68 -0.26
N ALA A 112 -8.88 6.96 0.02
CA ALA A 112 -9.44 8.08 -0.72
C ALA A 112 -9.03 8.04 -2.20
N VAL A 113 -7.73 7.81 -2.48
CA VAL A 113 -7.25 7.68 -3.86
C VAL A 113 -7.88 6.47 -4.54
N MET A 114 -7.94 5.33 -3.84
CA MET A 114 -8.54 4.11 -4.40
C MET A 114 -10.02 4.32 -4.73
N GLU A 115 -10.80 4.94 -3.85
CA GLU A 115 -12.21 5.27 -4.11
C GLU A 115 -12.35 6.18 -5.32
N GLY A 116 -11.54 7.24 -5.41
CA GLY A 116 -11.56 8.17 -6.53
C GLY A 116 -11.26 7.48 -7.86
N VAL A 117 -10.16 6.72 -7.93
CA VAL A 117 -9.77 5.99 -9.15
C VAL A 117 -10.84 4.97 -9.54
N ARG A 118 -11.32 4.16 -8.60
CA ARG A 118 -12.27 3.08 -8.92
C ARG A 118 -13.65 3.58 -9.32
N ASN A 119 -14.04 4.77 -8.89
CA ASN A 119 -15.29 5.41 -9.28
C ASN A 119 -15.16 6.25 -10.55
N ALA A 120 -13.95 6.66 -10.97
CA ALA A 120 -13.72 7.45 -12.17
C ALA A 120 -13.36 6.63 -13.43
N VAL A 121 -12.59 5.54 -13.26
CA VAL A 121 -12.01 4.79 -14.40
C VAL A 121 -13.05 3.89 -15.04
N ALA A 122 -13.40 4.15 -16.30
CA ALA A 122 -14.41 3.40 -17.06
C ALA A 122 -14.13 1.88 -17.12
N GLY A 123 -12.87 1.46 -17.20
CA GLY A 123 -12.46 0.05 -17.20
C GLY A 123 -12.76 -0.69 -15.87
N LEU A 124 -13.17 0.05 -14.83
CA LEU A 124 -13.54 -0.48 -13.52
C LEU A 124 -15.05 -0.46 -13.26
N LYS A 125 -15.87 -0.23 -14.29
CA LYS A 125 -17.34 -0.29 -14.18
C LYS A 125 -17.78 -1.62 -13.57
N GLY A 126 -18.72 -1.56 -12.62
CA GLY A 126 -19.17 -2.71 -11.81
C GLY A 126 -18.17 -3.19 -10.77
N ARG A 127 -17.01 -2.50 -10.61
CA ARG A 127 -15.94 -2.84 -9.68
C ARG A 127 -15.48 -1.61 -8.89
N ALA A 128 -16.44 -0.78 -8.45
CA ALA A 128 -16.14 0.40 -7.64
C ALA A 128 -15.44 0.06 -6.31
N LEU A 129 -15.65 -1.15 -5.79
CA LEU A 129 -14.85 -1.74 -4.74
C LEU A 129 -14.09 -2.96 -5.26
N SER A 130 -12.93 -3.24 -4.69
CA SER A 130 -12.18 -4.46 -4.99
C SER A 130 -12.78 -5.66 -4.26
N GLY A 131 -12.68 -6.86 -4.84
CA GLY A 131 -13.18 -8.08 -4.20
C GLY A 131 -14.14 -8.86 -5.06
N PRO A 132 -14.87 -9.83 -4.45
CA PRO A 132 -15.71 -10.78 -5.17
C PRO A 132 -17.08 -10.24 -5.60
N HIS A 133 -17.50 -9.11 -5.04
CA HIS A 133 -18.83 -8.54 -5.26
C HIS A 133 -18.77 -7.38 -6.26
N ALA A 134 -19.85 -7.23 -7.05
CA ALA A 134 -20.00 -6.14 -7.98
C ALA A 134 -20.62 -4.91 -7.28
N TYR A 135 -20.05 -3.74 -7.56
CA TYR A 135 -20.56 -2.45 -7.09
C TYR A 135 -20.47 -1.43 -8.22
N ASP A 136 -21.54 -0.70 -8.44
CA ASP A 136 -21.58 0.36 -9.43
C ASP A 136 -20.74 1.56 -9.00
N GLN A 137 -20.25 2.31 -9.99
CA GLN A 137 -19.52 3.55 -9.77
C GLN A 137 -20.48 4.66 -9.36
N ILE A 138 -20.05 5.50 -8.42
CA ILE A 138 -20.76 6.67 -7.91
C ILE A 138 -19.89 7.90 -8.18
N PRO A 139 -20.18 8.72 -9.21
CA PRO A 139 -19.34 9.86 -9.60
C PRO A 139 -19.09 10.87 -8.46
N GLU A 140 -20.06 11.08 -7.59
CA GLU A 140 -19.96 12.01 -6.45
C GLU A 140 -18.86 11.62 -5.45
N ILE A 141 -18.55 10.34 -5.37
CA ILE A 141 -17.43 9.84 -4.54
C ILE A 141 -16.09 10.37 -5.06
N VAL A 142 -15.96 10.59 -6.38
CA VAL A 142 -14.71 11.11 -6.96
C VAL A 142 -14.39 12.51 -6.41
N GLU A 143 -15.39 13.39 -6.32
CA GLU A 143 -15.20 14.75 -5.79
C GLU A 143 -14.86 14.74 -4.28
N ARG A 144 -15.55 13.92 -3.50
CA ARG A 144 -15.21 13.72 -2.09
C ARG A 144 -13.79 13.16 -1.94
N SER A 145 -13.38 12.23 -2.80
CA SER A 145 -12.05 11.63 -2.78
C SER A 145 -10.96 12.67 -3.05
N LYS A 146 -11.17 13.61 -3.98
CA LYS A 146 -10.24 14.72 -4.24
C LYS A 146 -10.05 15.58 -2.99
N GLN A 147 -11.14 15.94 -2.30
CA GLN A 147 -11.07 16.70 -1.05
C GLN A 147 -10.32 15.93 0.04
N ARG A 148 -10.57 14.62 0.18
CA ARG A 148 -9.86 13.77 1.15
C ARG A 148 -8.37 13.69 0.86
N VAL A 149 -7.97 13.60 -0.41
CA VAL A 149 -6.55 13.60 -0.81
C VAL A 149 -5.89 14.94 -0.48
N ALA A 150 -6.58 16.07 -0.73
CA ALA A 150 -6.07 17.39 -0.36
C ALA A 150 -5.88 17.52 1.17
N ASN A 151 -6.84 17.07 1.96
CA ASN A 151 -6.73 17.04 3.42
C ASN A 151 -5.57 16.14 3.88
N PHE A 152 -5.44 14.94 3.29
CA PHE A 152 -4.33 14.04 3.57
C PHE A 152 -2.97 14.73 3.33
N PHE A 153 -2.80 15.47 2.24
CA PHE A 153 -1.56 16.19 1.99
C PHE A 153 -1.29 17.26 3.05
N ALA A 154 -2.31 18.04 3.43
CA ALA A 154 -2.19 19.07 4.46
C ALA A 154 -1.83 18.47 5.84
N ASP A 155 -2.57 17.45 6.29
CA ASP A 155 -2.36 16.80 7.58
C ASP A 155 -0.97 16.14 7.67
N PHE A 156 -0.52 15.51 6.58
CA PHE A 156 0.81 14.88 6.54
C PHE A 156 1.94 15.91 6.38
N ASN A 157 1.70 17.05 5.71
CA ASN A 157 2.62 18.16 5.70
C ASN A 157 2.85 18.71 7.11
N ASP A 158 1.78 18.96 7.87
CA ASP A 158 1.87 19.45 9.25
C ASP A 158 2.60 18.42 10.14
N ARG A 159 2.29 17.15 9.97
CA ARG A 159 2.99 16.08 10.70
C ARG A 159 4.48 16.07 10.40
N LEU A 160 4.88 16.11 9.14
CA LEU A 160 6.27 16.02 8.69
C LEU A 160 7.06 17.31 8.93
N GLY A 161 6.38 18.40 9.21
CA GLY A 161 6.99 19.63 9.78
C GLY A 161 7.52 19.45 11.20
N THR A 162 7.13 18.38 11.91
CA THR A 162 7.51 18.13 13.31
C THR A 162 8.37 16.89 13.52
N VAL A 163 8.45 16.01 12.54
CA VAL A 163 9.19 14.73 12.62
C VAL A 163 9.82 14.37 11.29
N PRO A 164 10.94 13.60 11.28
CA PRO A 164 11.64 13.24 10.05
C PRO A 164 10.97 12.14 9.22
N PHE A 165 10.09 11.32 9.81
CA PHE A 165 9.32 10.26 9.16
C PHE A 165 7.90 10.21 9.75
N VAL A 166 6.97 9.64 9.01
CA VAL A 166 5.54 9.66 9.34
C VAL A 166 5.24 9.22 10.78
N ALA A 167 5.83 8.12 11.23
CA ALA A 167 5.59 7.61 12.58
C ALA A 167 6.54 8.17 13.66
N GLY A 168 7.59 8.91 13.28
CA GLY A 168 8.56 9.50 14.22
C GLY A 168 9.97 9.56 13.66
N ASP A 169 10.95 9.03 14.39
CA ASP A 169 12.38 9.26 14.11
C ASP A 169 12.96 8.31 13.04
N ALA A 170 12.28 7.20 12.74
CA ALA A 170 12.76 6.17 11.82
C ALA A 170 11.74 5.87 10.71
N PHE A 171 12.27 5.50 9.53
CA PHE A 171 11.47 5.00 8.42
C PHE A 171 10.72 3.72 8.83
N SER A 172 9.45 3.60 8.42
CA SER A 172 8.56 2.54 8.86
C SER A 172 7.50 2.18 7.78
N ALA A 173 6.66 1.21 8.09
CA ALA A 173 5.50 0.85 7.27
C ALA A 173 4.56 2.04 6.98
N ALA A 174 4.46 3.01 7.90
CA ALA A 174 3.67 4.22 7.70
C ALA A 174 4.19 5.07 6.54
N ASP A 175 5.52 5.18 6.40
CA ASP A 175 6.16 5.89 5.29
C ASP A 175 5.94 5.16 3.95
N ILE A 176 5.95 3.84 3.96
CA ILE A 176 5.67 3.04 2.75
C ILE A 176 4.25 3.32 2.25
N THR A 177 3.27 3.30 3.14
CA THR A 177 1.88 3.59 2.78
C THR A 177 1.71 5.02 2.27
N ALA A 178 2.31 6.00 2.95
CA ALA A 178 2.23 7.40 2.53
C ALA A 178 2.89 7.64 1.16
N LEU A 179 4.09 7.08 0.93
CA LEU A 179 4.79 7.16 -0.37
C LEU A 179 3.93 6.59 -1.51
N VAL A 180 3.43 5.37 -1.33
CA VAL A 180 2.63 4.72 -2.37
C VAL A 180 1.29 5.45 -2.59
N THR A 181 0.73 6.06 -1.55
CA THR A 181 -0.48 6.90 -1.66
C THR A 181 -0.24 8.10 -2.55
N ILE A 182 0.87 8.83 -2.36
CA ILE A 182 1.22 10.01 -3.16
C ILE A 182 1.43 9.62 -4.62
N ASP A 183 2.21 8.59 -4.88
CA ASP A 183 2.44 8.11 -6.24
C ASP A 183 1.15 7.64 -6.91
N PHE A 184 0.25 7.02 -6.14
CA PHE A 184 -1.05 6.58 -6.64
C PHE A 184 -1.99 7.77 -6.91
N ALA A 185 -1.96 8.83 -6.10
CA ALA A 185 -2.71 10.06 -6.35
C ALA A 185 -2.24 10.74 -7.64
N ALA A 186 -0.93 10.90 -7.81
CA ALA A 186 -0.34 11.49 -9.02
C ALA A 186 -0.64 10.66 -10.28
N GLY A 187 -0.44 9.34 -10.21
CA GLY A 187 -0.67 8.44 -11.34
C GLY A 187 -2.15 8.24 -11.69
N GLY A 188 -2.98 8.00 -10.67
CA GLY A 188 -4.37 7.57 -10.83
C GLY A 188 -5.40 8.70 -10.90
N MET A 189 -5.16 9.80 -10.16
CA MET A 189 -6.08 10.94 -10.08
C MET A 189 -5.53 12.23 -10.68
N LYS A 190 -4.24 12.25 -11.05
CA LYS A 190 -3.52 13.44 -11.52
C LYS A 190 -3.50 14.56 -10.46
N ILE A 191 -3.31 14.16 -9.20
CA ILE A 191 -3.20 15.06 -8.07
C ILE A 191 -1.80 14.95 -7.50
N ASP A 192 -1.00 15.99 -7.71
CA ASP A 192 0.36 16.11 -7.18
C ASP A 192 0.37 16.77 -5.80
N ILE A 193 1.49 16.68 -5.07
CA ILE A 193 1.67 17.37 -3.79
C ILE A 193 1.57 18.88 -4.05
N PRO A 194 0.71 19.63 -3.33
CA PRO A 194 0.60 21.08 -3.46
C PRO A 194 1.93 21.79 -3.19
N ALA A 195 2.13 22.92 -3.88
CA ALA A 195 3.40 23.66 -3.78
C ALA A 195 3.68 24.18 -2.36
N GLU A 196 2.64 24.48 -1.60
CA GLU A 196 2.68 24.95 -0.22
C GLU A 196 2.99 23.85 0.81
N CYS A 197 2.97 22.57 0.42
CA CYS A 197 3.27 21.44 1.29
C CYS A 197 4.78 21.13 1.30
N ASP A 198 5.61 22.05 1.75
CA ASP A 198 7.08 21.96 1.68
C ASP A 198 7.66 20.79 2.49
N ALA A 199 7.15 20.55 3.70
CA ALA A 199 7.62 19.47 4.55
C ALA A 199 7.31 18.10 3.94
N LEU A 200 6.11 17.94 3.39
CA LEU A 200 5.69 16.71 2.69
C LEU A 200 6.53 16.49 1.42
N ARG A 201 6.82 17.54 0.65
CA ARG A 201 7.66 17.43 -0.55
C ARG A 201 9.09 17.03 -0.22
N SER A 202 9.69 17.67 0.78
CA SER A 202 11.05 17.35 1.24
C SER A 202 11.15 15.91 1.73
N TRP A 203 10.18 15.45 2.50
CA TRP A 203 10.08 14.06 2.92
C TRP A 203 9.90 13.12 1.72
N TYR A 204 9.02 13.45 0.78
CA TYR A 204 8.78 12.64 -0.42
C TYR A 204 10.04 12.47 -1.26
N GLU A 205 10.80 13.55 -1.52
CA GLU A 205 12.10 13.50 -2.22
C GLU A 205 13.08 12.55 -1.52
N LYS A 206 13.19 12.66 -0.19
CA LYS A 206 14.04 11.79 0.62
C LYS A 206 13.63 10.32 0.54
N VAL A 207 12.34 10.02 0.65
CA VAL A 207 11.83 8.64 0.72
C VAL A 207 11.76 8.01 -0.68
N SER A 208 11.33 8.75 -1.70
CA SER A 208 11.33 8.26 -3.09
C SER A 208 12.72 8.03 -3.67
N GLY A 209 13.75 8.67 -3.11
CA GLY A 209 15.15 8.44 -3.44
C GLY A 209 15.74 7.12 -2.91
N ARG A 210 15.05 6.40 -2.03
CA ARG A 210 15.50 5.09 -1.51
C ARG A 210 15.48 4.04 -2.63
N SER A 211 16.45 3.12 -2.61
CA SER A 211 16.50 2.02 -3.59
C SER A 211 15.23 1.15 -3.59
N SER A 212 14.66 0.93 -2.41
CA SER A 212 13.43 0.16 -2.20
C SER A 212 12.18 0.78 -2.85
N SER A 213 12.15 2.11 -3.00
CA SER A 213 11.01 2.81 -3.62
C SER A 213 10.75 2.41 -5.08
N LYS A 214 11.76 1.82 -5.72
CA LYS A 214 11.74 1.33 -7.11
C LYS A 214 11.28 -0.11 -7.24
N ALA A 215 10.98 -0.78 -6.12
CA ALA A 215 10.60 -2.19 -6.10
C ALA A 215 9.19 -2.45 -6.70
#